data_b01565973479e66b75109b4ecd060ce7
#
_entry.id   b01565973479e66b75109b4ecd060ce7
#
_cell.length_a   1.000
_cell.length_b   1.000
_cell.length_c   1.000
_cell.angle_alpha   90.00
_cell.angle_beta   90.00
_cell.angle_gamma   90.00
#
_symmetry.space_group_name_H-M   'P 1'
#
loop_
_entity.id
_entity.type
_entity.pdbx_description
1 polymer ?
#
loop_
_entity_poly.entity_id
_entity_poly.type
_entity_poly.pdbx_seq_one_letter_code
_entity_poly.pdbx_strand_id
1 'polypeptide(L)'
;FFKTAKNQPKAAEWYTRVLTVNPNPGKVDLYNAGFENFRAQEFVRSDSVFKIYTAKYPTEVYGPYWSFRSLSVIDSTMEKGLAIADCEKFISIAEADKVKNKNTLITAYGYMASYMANMKKDFPSAIGYLDKIIEIDPANADALKNRDILQKAAAKGAPKTSGPPSPNP
;
A
#
# COMPACT_ATOMS: atom_id res chain seq x y z
N PHE A 1 4.86 -15.40 25.11
CA PHE A 1 4.86 -14.69 26.41
C PHE A 1 4.87 -13.16 26.22
N PHE A 2 5.74 -12.62 25.37
CA PHE A 2 5.81 -11.18 25.14
C PHE A 2 4.68 -10.60 24.28
N LYS A 3 3.97 -11.42 23.48
CA LYS A 3 2.87 -10.98 22.62
C LYS A 3 1.62 -10.48 23.35
N THR A 4 1.40 -10.93 24.59
CA THR A 4 0.23 -10.58 25.40
C THR A 4 0.49 -9.43 26.38
N ALA A 5 1.73 -9.13 26.68
CA ALA A 5 2.09 -8.01 27.54
C ALA A 5 2.37 -6.77 26.67
N LYS A 6 2.10 -5.59 27.20
CA LYS A 6 2.42 -4.26 26.62
C LYS A 6 3.93 -4.04 26.36
N ASN A 7 4.67 -5.06 25.86
CA ASN A 7 6.12 -5.12 25.77
C ASN A 7 6.59 -5.40 24.33
N GLN A 8 5.96 -4.70 23.39
CA GLN A 8 6.26 -4.79 21.95
C GLN A 8 7.74 -4.55 21.60
N PRO A 9 8.45 -3.58 22.24
CA PRO A 9 9.89 -3.40 21.98
C PRO A 9 10.72 -4.63 22.32
N LYS A 10 10.43 -5.32 23.43
CA LYS A 10 11.14 -6.56 23.82
C LYS A 10 10.84 -7.73 22.89
N ALA A 11 9.62 -7.82 22.35
CA ALA A 11 9.28 -8.84 21.36
C ALA A 11 10.06 -8.59 20.04
N ALA A 12 10.10 -7.35 19.58
CA ALA A 12 10.86 -6.96 18.40
C ALA A 12 12.36 -7.25 18.56
N GLU A 13 12.94 -6.90 19.72
CA GLU A 13 14.34 -7.19 20.03
C GLU A 13 14.61 -8.70 20.01
N TRP A 14 13.74 -9.49 20.66
CA TRP A 14 13.91 -10.95 20.72
C TRP A 14 13.87 -11.59 19.32
N TYR A 15 12.89 -11.22 18.48
CA TYR A 15 12.81 -11.75 17.12
C TYR A 15 13.97 -11.28 16.24
N THR A 16 14.45 -10.04 16.42
CA THR A 16 15.65 -9.56 15.73
C THR A 16 16.88 -10.39 16.13
N ARG A 17 17.03 -10.75 17.43
CA ARG A 17 18.08 -11.67 17.88
C ARG A 17 17.96 -13.07 17.28
N VAL A 18 16.75 -13.61 17.14
CA VAL A 18 16.55 -14.90 16.46
C VAL A 18 17.11 -14.85 15.04
N LEU A 19 16.91 -13.76 14.31
CA LEU A 19 17.47 -13.61 12.96
C LEU A 19 18.99 -13.52 12.93
N THR A 20 19.63 -12.99 13.98
CA THR A 20 21.11 -12.90 14.05
C THR A 20 21.76 -14.26 14.37
N VAL A 21 21.09 -15.14 15.12
CA VAL A 21 21.64 -16.45 15.48
C VAL A 21 21.22 -17.57 14.53
N ASN A 22 20.16 -17.36 13.74
CA ASN A 22 19.70 -18.30 12.74
C ASN A 22 20.15 -17.86 11.34
N PRO A 23 21.15 -18.51 10.73
CA PRO A 23 21.67 -18.11 9.43
C PRO A 23 20.68 -18.36 8.27
N ASN A 24 19.61 -19.14 8.51
CA ASN A 24 18.60 -19.43 7.52
C ASN A 24 17.18 -19.36 8.12
N PRO A 25 16.70 -18.15 8.49
CA PRO A 25 15.39 -17.99 9.11
C PRO A 25 14.27 -18.44 8.18
N GLY A 26 13.29 -19.15 8.75
CA GLY A 26 12.11 -19.62 8.03
C GLY A 26 11.08 -18.49 7.79
N LYS A 27 10.02 -18.86 7.03
CA LYS A 27 8.91 -17.94 6.72
C LYS A 27 8.30 -17.32 7.98
N VAL A 28 8.05 -18.13 8.99
CA VAL A 28 7.41 -17.72 10.26
C VAL A 28 8.33 -16.80 11.07
N ASP A 29 9.63 -17.11 11.11
CA ASP A 29 10.61 -16.30 11.84
C ASP A 29 10.71 -14.90 11.24
N LEU A 30 10.85 -14.82 9.91
CA LEU A 30 10.90 -13.54 9.19
C LEU A 30 9.60 -12.74 9.35
N TYR A 31 8.43 -13.40 9.21
CA TYR A 31 7.16 -12.73 9.41
C TYR A 31 7.02 -12.16 10.81
N ASN A 32 7.28 -12.96 11.84
CA ASN A 32 7.18 -12.53 13.23
C ASN A 32 8.17 -11.39 13.53
N ALA A 33 9.42 -11.50 13.08
CA ALA A 33 10.43 -10.46 13.28
C ALA A 33 10.00 -9.14 12.61
N GLY A 34 9.59 -9.18 11.34
CA GLY A 34 9.13 -7.99 10.63
C GLY A 34 7.90 -7.36 11.28
N PHE A 35 6.91 -8.19 11.62
CA PHE A 35 5.64 -7.72 12.20
C PHE A 35 5.79 -7.14 13.61
N GLU A 36 6.59 -7.76 14.48
CA GLU A 36 6.84 -7.20 15.82
C GLU A 36 7.69 -5.92 15.75
N ASN A 37 8.61 -5.77 14.80
CA ASN A 37 9.28 -4.50 14.54
C ASN A 37 8.27 -3.42 14.08
N PHE A 38 7.32 -3.77 13.19
CA PHE A 38 6.25 -2.85 12.78
C PHE A 38 5.40 -2.39 13.99
N ARG A 39 4.99 -3.31 14.85
CA ARG A 39 4.22 -3.01 16.07
C ARG A 39 4.99 -2.17 17.08
N ALA A 40 6.31 -2.33 17.13
CA ALA A 40 7.21 -1.53 17.95
C ALA A 40 7.53 -0.16 17.33
N GLN A 41 6.95 0.16 16.17
CA GLN A 41 7.19 1.38 15.38
C GLN A 41 8.64 1.49 14.84
N GLU A 42 9.37 0.38 14.82
CA GLU A 42 10.70 0.27 14.22
C GLU A 42 10.59 0.01 12.71
N PHE A 43 9.98 0.97 11.99
CA PHE A 43 9.56 0.78 10.60
C PHE A 43 10.70 0.49 9.63
N VAL A 44 11.88 1.07 9.84
CA VAL A 44 13.07 0.80 9.02
C VAL A 44 13.51 -0.66 9.16
N ARG A 45 13.50 -1.18 10.39
CA ARG A 45 13.84 -2.59 10.65
C ARG A 45 12.77 -3.53 10.10
N SER A 46 11.50 -3.17 10.27
CA SER A 46 10.37 -3.91 9.70
C SER A 46 10.52 -4.06 8.17
N ASP A 47 10.74 -2.95 7.47
CA ASP A 47 10.98 -2.94 6.02
C ASP A 47 12.15 -3.84 5.63
N SER A 48 13.28 -3.71 6.32
CA SER A 48 14.47 -4.53 6.04
C SER A 48 14.19 -6.02 6.16
N VAL A 49 13.48 -6.45 7.19
CA VAL A 49 13.11 -7.86 7.39
C VAL A 49 12.13 -8.33 6.31
N PHE A 50 11.12 -7.51 5.96
CA PHE A 50 10.16 -7.90 4.93
C PHE A 50 10.74 -7.88 3.52
N LYS A 51 11.79 -7.12 3.25
CA LYS A 51 12.58 -7.25 2.01
C LYS A 51 13.29 -8.61 1.92
N ILE A 52 13.87 -9.09 3.03
CA ILE A 52 14.42 -10.45 3.09
C ILE A 52 13.32 -11.49 2.88
N TYR A 53 12.17 -11.31 3.52
CA TYR A 53 11.01 -12.17 3.32
C TYR A 53 10.58 -12.22 1.85
N THR A 54 10.45 -11.07 1.20
CA THR A 54 10.04 -10.95 -0.20
C THR A 54 11.03 -11.61 -1.16
N ALA A 55 12.33 -11.47 -0.90
CA ALA A 55 13.37 -12.11 -1.71
C ALA A 55 13.31 -13.64 -1.59
N LYS A 56 13.03 -14.15 -0.40
CA LYS A 56 12.97 -15.60 -0.13
C LYS A 56 11.63 -16.23 -0.55
N TYR A 57 10.54 -15.47 -0.49
CA TYR A 57 9.18 -15.92 -0.77
C TYR A 57 8.46 -14.95 -1.73
N PRO A 58 8.87 -14.86 -3.01
CA PRO A 58 8.47 -13.80 -3.93
C PRO A 58 6.99 -13.84 -4.34
N THR A 59 6.31 -14.96 -4.15
CA THR A 59 4.87 -15.12 -4.46
C THR A 59 3.96 -14.84 -3.26
N GLU A 60 4.53 -14.58 -2.09
CA GLU A 60 3.76 -14.33 -0.88
C GLU A 60 3.43 -12.85 -0.73
N VAL A 61 2.19 -12.56 -0.37
CA VAL A 61 1.68 -11.18 -0.23
C VAL A 61 2.25 -10.43 0.98
N TYR A 62 2.68 -11.14 2.03
CA TYR A 62 3.01 -10.51 3.31
C TYR A 62 4.29 -9.66 3.26
N GLY A 63 5.31 -10.09 2.51
CA GLY A 63 6.55 -9.35 2.38
C GLY A 63 6.32 -7.95 1.80
N PRO A 64 5.86 -7.83 0.55
CA PRO A 64 5.63 -6.52 -0.04
C PRO A 64 4.53 -5.72 0.68
N TYR A 65 3.50 -6.36 1.27
CA TYR A 65 2.47 -5.65 2.02
C TYR A 65 3.03 -4.93 3.25
N TRP A 66 3.80 -5.61 4.08
CA TRP A 66 4.32 -5.00 5.30
C TRP A 66 5.51 -4.06 5.04
N SER A 67 6.30 -4.30 3.96
CA SER A 67 7.29 -3.34 3.47
C SER A 67 6.59 -2.04 3.05
N PHE A 68 5.59 -2.12 2.18
CA PHE A 68 4.72 -0.98 1.81
C PHE A 68 4.17 -0.24 3.03
N ARG A 69 3.57 -0.97 3.99
CA ARG A 69 3.01 -0.37 5.21
C ARG A 69 4.06 0.35 6.06
N SER A 70 5.26 -0.20 6.18
CA SER A 70 6.38 0.42 6.91
C SER A 70 6.85 1.70 6.22
N LEU A 71 7.07 1.63 4.92
CA LEU A 71 7.53 2.76 4.11
C LEU A 71 6.48 3.87 4.00
N SER A 72 5.18 3.53 3.99
CA SER A 72 4.11 4.54 4.00
C SER A 72 4.04 5.36 5.29
N VAL A 73 4.53 4.83 6.40
CA VAL A 73 4.67 5.60 7.65
C VAL A 73 5.93 6.46 7.63
N ILE A 74 7.05 5.92 7.13
CA ILE A 74 8.32 6.66 7.02
C ILE A 74 8.17 7.87 6.07
N ASP A 75 7.47 7.69 4.95
CA ASP A 75 7.19 8.73 3.96
C ASP A 75 5.68 9.07 3.99
N SER A 76 5.22 9.59 5.14
CA SER A 76 3.80 9.87 5.37
C SER A 76 3.23 10.96 4.46
N THR A 77 4.06 11.86 3.96
CA THR A 77 3.69 12.89 2.98
C THR A 77 3.66 12.37 1.54
N MET A 78 4.16 11.16 1.28
CA MET A 78 4.30 10.52 -0.04
C MET A 78 5.26 11.26 -0.99
N GLU A 79 6.01 12.26 -0.53
CA GLU A 79 6.86 13.10 -1.38
C GLU A 79 7.99 12.32 -2.04
N LYS A 80 8.56 11.35 -1.32
CA LYS A 80 9.65 10.51 -1.81
C LYS A 80 9.16 9.29 -2.59
N GLY A 81 7.89 8.92 -2.46
CA GLY A 81 7.29 7.75 -3.09
C GLY A 81 7.90 6.41 -2.64
N LEU A 82 8.46 6.34 -1.41
CA LEU A 82 9.21 5.17 -0.93
C LEU A 82 8.39 3.88 -0.95
N ALA A 83 7.09 3.97 -0.68
CA ALA A 83 6.21 2.81 -0.56
C ALA A 83 5.62 2.32 -1.90
N ILE A 84 5.80 3.06 -2.99
CA ILE A 84 5.08 2.81 -4.25
C ILE A 84 5.44 1.45 -4.84
N ALA A 85 6.73 1.14 -4.99
CA ALA A 85 7.18 -0.10 -5.62
C ALA A 85 6.70 -1.35 -4.86
N ASP A 86 6.74 -1.32 -3.52
CA ASP A 86 6.27 -2.44 -2.70
C ASP A 86 4.74 -2.54 -2.70
N CYS A 87 4.03 -1.39 -2.79
CA CYS A 87 2.58 -1.36 -2.93
C CYS A 87 2.14 -1.97 -4.28
N GLU A 88 2.76 -1.60 -5.39
CA GLU A 88 2.49 -2.17 -6.71
C GLU A 88 2.80 -3.67 -6.76
N LYS A 89 3.92 -4.08 -6.18
CA LYS A 89 4.28 -5.51 -6.08
C LYS A 89 3.27 -6.28 -5.25
N PHE A 90 2.81 -5.73 -4.12
CA PHE A 90 1.75 -6.34 -3.32
C PHE A 90 0.47 -6.50 -4.15
N ILE A 91 0.01 -5.44 -4.80
CA ILE A 91 -1.20 -5.47 -5.64
C ILE A 91 -1.10 -6.56 -6.70
N SER A 92 0.02 -6.64 -7.43
CA SER A 92 0.20 -7.61 -8.50
C SER A 92 0.09 -9.07 -8.05
N ILE A 93 0.49 -9.37 -6.80
CA ILE A 93 0.37 -10.72 -6.23
C ILE A 93 -1.04 -10.93 -5.65
N ALA A 94 -1.56 -9.94 -4.93
CA ALA A 94 -2.81 -10.04 -4.17
C ALA A 94 -4.06 -10.13 -5.07
N GLU A 95 -4.01 -9.56 -6.29
CA GLU A 95 -5.10 -9.60 -7.28
C GLU A 95 -5.43 -11.03 -7.73
N ALA A 96 -4.53 -11.99 -7.57
CA ALA A 96 -4.79 -13.41 -7.87
C ALA A 96 -5.88 -14.01 -6.97
N ASP A 97 -6.10 -13.45 -5.76
CA ASP A 97 -7.18 -13.87 -4.86
C ASP A 97 -7.76 -12.63 -4.14
N LYS A 98 -8.62 -11.90 -4.88
CA LYS A 98 -9.24 -10.66 -4.40
C LYS A 98 -10.14 -10.89 -3.17
N VAL A 99 -10.73 -12.06 -3.03
CA VAL A 99 -11.61 -12.38 -1.89
C VAL A 99 -10.80 -12.49 -0.61
N LYS A 100 -9.74 -13.27 -0.62
CA LYS A 100 -8.84 -13.43 0.52
C LYS A 100 -8.14 -12.13 0.90
N ASN A 101 -7.75 -11.34 -0.09
CA ASN A 101 -6.96 -10.13 0.09
C ASN A 101 -7.80 -8.85 0.10
N LYS A 102 -9.13 -8.94 0.17
CA LYS A 102 -10.06 -7.81 0.05
C LYS A 102 -9.62 -6.57 0.84
N ASN A 103 -9.45 -6.69 2.14
CA ASN A 103 -9.17 -5.54 3.01
C ASN A 103 -7.78 -4.93 2.77
N THR A 104 -6.79 -5.76 2.47
CA THR A 104 -5.43 -5.30 2.18
C THR A 104 -5.33 -4.66 0.80
N LEU A 105 -6.08 -5.15 -0.19
CA LEU A 105 -6.22 -4.53 -1.51
C LEU A 105 -6.92 -3.17 -1.42
N ILE A 106 -8.00 -3.03 -0.65
CA ILE A 106 -8.65 -1.72 -0.41
C ILE A 106 -7.64 -0.72 0.15
N THR A 107 -6.82 -1.14 1.13
CA THR A 107 -5.78 -0.28 1.70
C THR A 107 -4.75 0.14 0.65
N ALA A 108 -4.26 -0.79 -0.16
CA ALA A 108 -3.26 -0.53 -1.18
C ALA A 108 -3.79 0.35 -2.32
N TYR A 109 -4.97 0.05 -2.83
CA TYR A 109 -5.61 0.88 -3.86
C TYR A 109 -5.90 2.30 -3.36
N GLY A 110 -6.36 2.45 -2.11
CA GLY A 110 -6.58 3.76 -1.49
C GLY A 110 -5.29 4.58 -1.37
N TYR A 111 -4.18 3.92 -1.02
CA TYR A 111 -2.86 4.56 -0.99
C TYR A 111 -2.43 5.01 -2.40
N MET A 112 -2.55 4.14 -3.41
CA MET A 112 -2.20 4.47 -4.79
C MET A 112 -3.10 5.58 -5.36
N ALA A 113 -4.40 5.56 -5.09
CA ALA A 113 -5.32 6.62 -5.48
C ALA A 113 -4.89 7.97 -4.88
N SER A 114 -4.54 8.00 -3.60
CA SER A 114 -4.06 9.20 -2.92
C SER A 114 -2.74 9.70 -3.51
N TYR A 115 -1.79 8.81 -3.80
CA TYR A 115 -0.53 9.17 -4.43
C TYR A 115 -0.72 9.77 -5.83
N MET A 116 -1.53 9.12 -6.67
CA MET A 116 -1.81 9.61 -8.03
C MET A 116 -2.52 10.97 -8.00
N ALA A 117 -3.51 11.14 -7.12
CA ALA A 117 -4.24 12.41 -7.01
C ALA A 117 -3.38 13.54 -6.44
N ASN A 118 -2.64 13.29 -5.35
CA ASN A 118 -1.98 14.34 -4.59
C ASN A 118 -0.57 14.66 -5.08
N MET A 119 0.21 13.63 -5.42
CA MET A 119 1.62 13.79 -5.83
C MET A 119 1.76 13.92 -7.34
N LYS A 120 1.05 13.08 -8.10
CA LYS A 120 1.16 13.08 -9.57
C LYS A 120 0.16 14.00 -10.27
N LYS A 121 -0.91 14.43 -9.58
CA LYS A 121 -2.05 15.16 -10.17
C LYS A 121 -2.70 14.39 -11.33
N ASP A 122 -2.54 13.09 -11.32
CA ASP A 122 -3.12 12.16 -12.30
C ASP A 122 -4.47 11.64 -11.79
N PHE A 123 -5.49 12.46 -12.01
CA PHE A 123 -6.86 12.14 -11.58
C PHE A 123 -7.43 10.90 -12.29
N PRO A 124 -7.20 10.66 -13.59
CA PRO A 124 -7.64 9.44 -14.25
C PRO A 124 -7.11 8.17 -13.58
N SER A 125 -5.81 8.10 -13.31
CA SER A 125 -5.22 6.95 -12.62
C SER A 125 -5.73 6.80 -11.18
N ALA A 126 -5.90 7.91 -10.46
CA ALA A 126 -6.49 7.91 -9.12
C ALA A 126 -7.92 7.36 -9.11
N ILE A 127 -8.76 7.78 -10.07
CA ILE A 127 -10.12 7.27 -10.26
C ILE A 127 -10.08 5.76 -10.55
N GLY A 128 -9.16 5.31 -11.41
CA GLY A 128 -9.01 3.89 -11.71
C GLY A 128 -8.73 3.01 -10.48
N TYR A 129 -7.94 3.51 -9.53
CA TYR A 129 -7.72 2.79 -8.26
C TYR A 129 -8.97 2.80 -7.37
N LEU A 130 -9.74 3.90 -7.34
CA LEU A 130 -11.00 3.96 -6.60
C LEU A 130 -12.05 3.03 -7.21
N ASP A 131 -12.11 2.91 -8.54
CA ASP A 131 -13.00 1.96 -9.21
C ASP A 131 -12.66 0.51 -8.86
N LYS A 132 -11.38 0.16 -8.73
CA LYS A 132 -10.96 -1.16 -8.22
C LYS A 132 -11.43 -1.42 -6.78
N ILE A 133 -11.47 -0.40 -5.92
CA ILE A 133 -12.06 -0.54 -4.57
C ILE A 133 -13.57 -0.81 -4.70
N ILE A 134 -14.28 -0.05 -5.52
CA ILE A 134 -15.73 -0.19 -5.71
C ILE A 134 -16.08 -1.54 -6.33
N GLU A 135 -15.24 -2.08 -7.22
CA GLU A 135 -15.41 -3.43 -7.78
C GLU A 135 -15.45 -4.52 -6.67
N ILE A 136 -14.54 -4.44 -5.70
CA ILE A 136 -14.44 -5.45 -4.62
C ILE A 136 -15.28 -5.12 -3.39
N ASP A 137 -15.70 -3.87 -3.25
CA ASP A 137 -16.56 -3.35 -2.17
C ASP A 137 -17.50 -2.26 -2.66
N PRO A 138 -18.61 -2.62 -3.34
CA PRO A 138 -19.53 -1.65 -3.96
C PRO A 138 -20.16 -0.66 -2.98
N ALA A 139 -20.21 -0.99 -1.69
CA ALA A 139 -20.75 -0.13 -0.64
C ALA A 139 -19.69 0.76 0.05
N ASN A 140 -18.47 0.80 -0.47
CA ASN A 140 -17.40 1.60 0.11
C ASN A 140 -17.66 3.10 -0.06
N ALA A 141 -18.22 3.72 0.98
CA ALA A 141 -18.66 5.12 0.95
C ALA A 141 -17.51 6.09 0.67
N ASP A 142 -16.32 5.82 1.21
CA ASP A 142 -15.14 6.69 1.01
C ASP A 142 -14.64 6.63 -0.44
N ALA A 143 -14.61 5.44 -1.03
CA ALA A 143 -14.22 5.27 -2.43
C ALA A 143 -15.21 5.97 -3.38
N LEU A 144 -16.51 5.80 -3.16
CA LEU A 144 -17.56 6.45 -3.94
C LEU A 144 -17.47 7.97 -3.85
N LYS A 145 -17.33 8.52 -2.65
CA LYS A 145 -17.19 9.97 -2.40
C LYS A 145 -15.93 10.53 -3.05
N ASN A 146 -14.80 9.89 -2.84
CA ASN A 146 -13.52 10.38 -3.38
C ASN A 146 -13.50 10.32 -4.91
N ARG A 147 -14.07 9.27 -5.51
CA ARG A 147 -14.23 9.19 -6.96
C ARG A 147 -15.04 10.36 -7.52
N ASP A 148 -16.21 10.68 -6.93
CA ASP A 148 -17.04 11.83 -7.36
C ASP A 148 -16.26 13.15 -7.26
N ILE A 149 -15.51 13.35 -6.18
CA ILE A 149 -14.67 14.55 -6.01
C ILE A 149 -13.62 14.66 -7.12
N LEU A 150 -12.91 13.57 -7.42
CA LEU A 150 -11.86 13.58 -8.44
C LEU A 150 -12.42 13.70 -9.85
N GLN A 151 -13.59 13.11 -10.15
CA GLN A 151 -14.27 13.29 -11.43
C GLN A 151 -14.65 14.76 -11.66
N LYS A 152 -15.19 15.43 -10.64
CA LYS A 152 -15.51 16.86 -10.70
C LYS A 152 -14.26 17.73 -10.86
N ALA A 153 -13.15 17.36 -10.21
CA ALA A 153 -11.88 18.08 -10.35
C ALA A 153 -11.28 17.90 -11.76
N ALA A 154 -11.29 16.70 -12.29
CA ALA A 154 -10.83 16.40 -13.64
C ALA A 154 -11.63 17.18 -14.71
N ALA A 155 -12.95 17.24 -14.55
CA ALA A 155 -13.82 17.97 -15.48
C ALA A 155 -13.56 19.50 -15.48
N LYS A 156 -13.16 20.06 -14.34
CA LYS A 156 -12.80 21.49 -14.24
C LYS A 156 -11.43 21.82 -14.84
N GLY A 157 -10.51 20.86 -14.84
CA GLY A 157 -9.16 21.00 -15.41
C GLY A 157 -9.06 20.67 -16.91
N ALA A 158 -10.09 20.07 -17.50
CA ALA A 158 -10.12 19.80 -18.93
C ALA A 158 -10.18 21.13 -19.71
N PRO A 159 -9.34 21.34 -20.74
CA PRO A 159 -9.46 22.50 -21.60
C PRO A 159 -10.86 22.49 -22.22
N LYS A 160 -11.58 23.63 -22.15
CA LYS A 160 -12.85 23.77 -22.85
C LYS A 160 -12.55 23.58 -24.35
N THR A 161 -13.00 22.45 -24.90
CA THR A 161 -12.95 22.24 -26.34
C THR A 161 -13.72 23.39 -26.97
N SER A 162 -13.01 24.31 -27.63
CA SER A 162 -13.64 25.32 -28.51
C SER A 162 -14.46 24.51 -29.52
N GLY A 163 -15.77 24.76 -29.53
CA GLY A 163 -16.67 24.14 -30.50
C GLY A 163 -16.18 24.37 -31.94
N PRO A 164 -16.64 23.55 -32.88
CA PRO A 164 -16.23 23.66 -34.28
C PRO A 164 -16.54 25.10 -34.76
N PRO A 165 -15.66 25.70 -35.59
CA PRO A 165 -15.93 27.04 -36.15
C PRO A 165 -17.24 27.00 -36.92
N SER A 166 -18.12 27.96 -36.62
CA SER A 166 -19.35 28.16 -37.40
C SER A 166 -19.00 28.27 -38.87
N PRO A 167 -19.73 27.60 -39.76
CA PRO A 167 -19.57 27.85 -41.19
C PRO A 167 -19.95 29.32 -41.47
N ASN A 168 -19.03 30.08 -42.03
CA ASN A 168 -19.25 31.43 -42.48
C ASN A 168 -20.22 31.45 -43.65
N PRO A 169 -21.10 32.43 -43.75
CA PRO A 169 -22.10 32.53 -44.83
C PRO A 169 -21.50 32.81 -46.21
#